data_e5009239d37f5b87d9a4a605a1fcecaa
#
_entry.id   e5009239d37f5b87d9a4a605a1fcecaa
#
_cell.length_a   1.000
_cell.length_b   1.000
_cell.length_c   1.000
_cell.angle_alpha   90.00
_cell.angle_beta   90.00
_cell.angle_gamma   90.00
#
_symmetry.space_group_name_H-M   'P 1'
#
loop_
_entity.id
_entity.type
_entity.pdbx_description
1 polymer ?
#
loop_
_entity_poly.entity_id
_entity_poly.type
_entity_poly.pdbx_seq_one_letter_code
_entity_poly.pdbx_strand_id
1 'polypeptide(L)'
;MNIVRQRTGVDSAYKQNLYGSGIGIAVLDSGIYPHPDFMNHGSRITAFRDFVNHRQTPYDDNGHGTHIAGIIAGSGYLSEGKYMGMAPRAHLIILKILDSKGNGTAETVCRAIEWTVRNRSRFHIHILNISIGAKAGEETTESRMLIDAA
;
A
#
# COMPACT_ATOMS: atom_id res chain seq x y z
N MET A 1 6.86 12.85 8.15
CA MET A 1 6.94 11.57 8.91
C MET A 1 7.39 11.74 10.36
N ASN A 2 8.40 12.55 10.69
CA ASN A 2 8.89 12.70 12.09
C ASN A 2 7.77 13.04 13.09
N ILE A 3 6.94 14.05 12.78
CA ILE A 3 5.83 14.48 13.66
C ILE A 3 4.80 13.36 13.82
N VAL A 4 4.49 12.64 12.74
CA VAL A 4 3.52 11.54 12.76
C VAL A 4 4.04 10.40 13.63
N ARG A 5 5.31 10.02 13.49
CA ARG A 5 5.96 8.99 14.34
C ARG A 5 5.91 9.33 15.82
N GLN A 6 6.23 10.59 16.17
CA GLN A 6 6.15 11.04 17.57
C GLN A 6 4.72 10.97 18.13
N ARG A 7 3.72 11.41 17.34
CA ARG A 7 2.31 11.43 17.76
C ARG A 7 1.69 10.04 17.86
N THR A 8 2.09 9.10 17.01
CA THR A 8 1.57 7.71 17.01
C THR A 8 2.25 6.82 18.03
N GLY A 9 3.38 7.27 18.60
CA GLY A 9 4.14 6.48 19.57
C GLY A 9 4.85 5.26 18.98
N VAL A 10 5.00 5.19 17.64
CA VAL A 10 5.61 4.04 16.95
C VAL A 10 7.05 3.78 17.40
N ASP A 11 7.75 4.78 17.91
CA ASP A 11 9.10 4.61 18.44
C ASP A 11 9.16 3.63 19.64
N SER A 12 8.03 3.45 20.36
CA SER A 12 7.91 2.41 21.39
C SER A 12 7.90 1.00 20.80
N ALA A 13 7.28 0.81 19.64
CA ALA A 13 7.33 -0.46 18.91
C ALA A 13 8.75 -0.73 18.39
N TYR A 14 9.45 0.27 17.90
CA TYR A 14 10.82 0.12 17.43
C TYR A 14 11.81 -0.26 18.53
N LYS A 15 11.63 0.26 19.76
CA LYS A 15 12.42 -0.18 20.93
C LYS A 15 12.26 -1.67 21.24
N GLN A 16 11.17 -2.28 20.80
CA GLN A 16 10.87 -3.71 20.89
C GLN A 16 11.23 -4.49 19.61
N ASN A 17 11.97 -3.88 18.68
CA ASN A 17 12.29 -4.45 17.37
C ASN A 17 11.08 -4.76 16.47
N LEU A 18 9.94 -4.11 16.69
CA LEU A 18 8.72 -4.28 15.91
C LEU A 18 8.73 -3.32 14.73
N TYR A 19 9.34 -3.72 13.62
CA TYR A 19 9.48 -2.94 12.39
C TYR A 19 8.58 -3.44 11.24
N GLY A 20 7.71 -4.41 11.49
CA GLY A 20 6.84 -5.03 10.48
C GLY A 20 7.50 -6.15 9.68
N SER A 21 8.59 -6.74 10.16
CA SER A 21 9.24 -7.89 9.49
C SER A 21 8.27 -9.07 9.39
N GLY A 22 8.15 -9.68 8.19
CA GLY A 22 7.24 -10.79 7.91
C GLY A 22 5.78 -10.38 7.66
N ILE A 23 5.44 -9.09 7.79
CA ILE A 23 4.10 -8.57 7.55
C ILE A 23 3.96 -8.11 6.11
N GLY A 24 3.02 -8.69 5.37
CA GLY A 24 2.62 -8.25 4.05
C GLY A 24 1.49 -7.22 4.14
N ILE A 25 1.66 -6.12 3.43
CA ILE A 25 0.66 -5.04 3.36
C ILE A 25 0.26 -4.87 1.90
N ALA A 26 -1.00 -5.17 1.60
CA ALA A 26 -1.59 -4.89 0.30
C ALA A 26 -2.00 -3.42 0.25
N VAL A 27 -1.57 -2.71 -0.79
CA VAL A 27 -1.89 -1.29 -1.02
C VAL A 27 -2.66 -1.17 -2.33
N LEU A 28 -3.93 -0.82 -2.23
CA LEU A 28 -4.83 -0.56 -3.34
C LEU A 28 -4.81 0.93 -3.65
N ASP A 29 -4.08 1.33 -4.71
CA ASP A 29 -3.83 2.74 -5.02
C ASP A 29 -3.45 2.95 -6.50
N SER A 30 -2.79 4.07 -6.82
CA SER A 30 -2.35 4.43 -8.19
C SER A 30 -1.13 3.65 -8.69
N GLY A 31 -0.51 2.81 -7.86
CA GLY A 31 0.70 2.06 -8.20
C GLY A 31 1.84 2.31 -7.23
N ILE A 32 3.06 2.02 -7.65
CA ILE A 32 4.29 2.31 -6.91
C ILE A 32 5.45 2.56 -7.86
N TYR A 33 6.22 3.61 -7.60
CA TYR A 33 7.54 3.78 -8.19
C TYR A 33 8.56 2.97 -7.37
N PRO A 34 9.45 2.18 -8.02
CA PRO A 34 10.50 1.43 -7.32
C PRO A 34 11.58 2.35 -6.74
N HIS A 35 11.21 3.10 -5.70
CA HIS A 35 12.09 4.04 -5.01
C HIS A 35 13.15 3.29 -4.19
N PRO A 36 14.39 3.82 -4.03
CA PRO A 36 15.44 3.21 -3.21
C PRO A 36 14.99 2.82 -1.80
N ASP A 37 14.07 3.56 -1.19
CA ASP A 37 13.51 3.24 0.13
C ASP A 37 12.72 1.92 0.18
N PHE A 38 12.34 1.36 -0.97
CA PHE A 38 11.70 0.06 -1.07
C PHE A 38 12.64 -1.04 -1.60
N MET A 39 13.79 -0.64 -2.12
CA MET A 39 14.69 -1.52 -2.88
C MET A 39 16.02 -1.79 -2.18
N ASN A 40 16.38 -1.03 -1.13
CA ASN A 40 17.59 -1.24 -0.37
C ASN A 40 17.56 -2.59 0.36
N HIS A 41 18.66 -3.33 0.29
CA HIS A 41 18.77 -4.72 0.81
C HIS A 41 17.82 -5.74 0.14
N GLY A 42 17.46 -5.51 -1.12
CA GLY A 42 16.51 -6.32 -1.90
C GLY A 42 15.12 -5.65 -2.00
N SER A 43 14.37 -6.05 -3.02
CA SER A 43 13.02 -5.50 -3.23
C SER A 43 12.06 -5.93 -2.12
N ARG A 44 11.40 -4.96 -1.50
CA ARG A 44 10.29 -5.22 -0.59
C ARG A 44 8.93 -5.12 -1.29
N ILE A 45 8.92 -4.78 -2.59
CA ILE A 45 7.73 -4.91 -3.45
C ILE A 45 7.70 -6.38 -3.90
N THR A 46 6.92 -7.21 -3.21
CA THR A 46 6.88 -8.66 -3.43
C THR A 46 5.87 -9.09 -4.48
N ALA A 47 4.86 -8.25 -4.74
CA ALA A 47 3.93 -8.45 -5.83
C ALA A 47 3.43 -7.10 -6.36
N PHE A 48 3.13 -7.08 -7.66
CA PHE A 48 2.49 -5.96 -8.35
C PHE A 48 1.40 -6.51 -9.28
N ARG A 49 0.22 -5.90 -9.22
CA ARG A 49 -0.89 -6.20 -10.13
C ARG A 49 -1.57 -4.92 -10.58
N ASP A 50 -1.63 -4.73 -11.89
CA ASP A 50 -2.28 -3.59 -12.51
C ASP A 50 -3.67 -3.99 -13.03
N PHE A 51 -4.73 -3.46 -12.43
CA PHE A 51 -6.12 -3.68 -12.82
C PHE A 51 -6.63 -2.61 -13.81
N VAL A 52 -5.82 -1.61 -14.12
CA VAL A 52 -6.16 -0.47 -14.99
C VAL A 52 -5.60 -0.69 -16.39
N ASN A 53 -4.28 -0.80 -16.51
CA ASN A 53 -3.58 -0.89 -17.80
C ASN A 53 -2.96 -2.27 -18.05
N HIS A 54 -3.09 -3.23 -17.10
CA HIS A 54 -2.60 -4.61 -17.19
C HIS A 54 -1.08 -4.74 -17.40
N ARG A 55 -0.29 -3.73 -16.99
CA ARG A 55 1.18 -3.80 -17.03
C ARG A 55 1.70 -4.77 -15.97
N GLN A 56 2.86 -5.39 -16.26
CA GLN A 56 3.46 -6.41 -15.39
C GLN A 56 4.54 -5.86 -14.47
N THR A 57 5.09 -4.69 -14.78
CA THR A 57 6.17 -4.06 -14.02
C THR A 57 5.64 -2.93 -13.14
N PRO A 58 6.14 -2.78 -11.88
CA PRO A 58 5.74 -1.69 -11.00
C PRO A 58 5.99 -0.32 -11.63
N TYR A 59 4.98 0.53 -11.54
CA TYR A 59 5.03 1.95 -11.91
C TYR A 59 3.93 2.71 -11.17
N ASP A 60 4.07 4.03 -11.13
CA ASP A 60 3.08 4.94 -10.59
C ASP A 60 3.05 6.20 -11.47
N ASP A 61 1.97 6.42 -12.19
CA ASP A 61 1.78 7.53 -13.10
C ASP A 61 0.96 8.69 -12.48
N ASN A 62 0.66 8.58 -11.17
CA ASN A 62 0.01 9.61 -10.36
C ASN A 62 0.90 10.08 -9.21
N GLY A 63 1.58 9.17 -8.52
CA GLY A 63 2.45 9.43 -7.38
C GLY A 63 1.81 9.22 -6.01
N HIS A 64 0.47 9.17 -5.91
CA HIS A 64 -0.23 9.00 -4.64
C HIS A 64 0.09 7.65 -3.98
N GLY A 65 0.02 6.55 -4.73
CA GLY A 65 0.32 5.21 -4.22
C GLY A 65 1.76 5.07 -3.71
N THR A 66 2.72 5.67 -4.42
CA THR A 66 4.12 5.71 -3.97
C THR A 66 4.27 6.46 -2.66
N HIS A 67 3.57 7.59 -2.51
CA HIS A 67 3.55 8.37 -1.27
C HIS A 67 2.95 7.58 -0.11
N ILE A 68 1.80 6.94 -0.31
CA ILE A 68 1.14 6.08 0.68
C ILE A 68 2.05 4.91 1.09
N ALA A 69 2.64 4.22 0.12
CA ALA A 69 3.60 3.14 0.39
C ALA A 69 4.81 3.64 1.21
N GLY A 70 5.29 4.86 0.95
CA GLY A 70 6.35 5.52 1.71
C GLY A 70 5.98 5.76 3.16
N ILE A 71 4.75 6.24 3.43
CA ILE A 71 4.22 6.41 4.78
C ILE A 71 4.13 5.06 5.51
N ILE A 72 3.67 4.03 4.82
CA ILE A 72 3.51 2.68 5.38
C ILE A 72 4.87 2.05 5.66
N ALA A 73 5.73 1.95 4.64
CA ALA A 73 6.88 1.05 4.68
C ALA A 73 8.17 1.62 4.08
N GLY A 74 8.30 2.93 3.88
CA GLY A 74 9.55 3.54 3.45
C GLY A 74 10.66 3.25 4.46
N SER A 75 11.83 2.77 4.00
CA SER A 75 12.97 2.50 4.89
C SER A 75 13.63 3.78 5.40
N GLY A 76 13.40 4.90 4.73
CA GLY A 76 14.11 6.15 4.99
C GLY A 76 15.57 6.10 4.53
N TYR A 77 15.93 5.19 3.66
CA TYR A 77 17.32 4.99 3.21
C TYR A 77 17.95 6.27 2.67
N LEU A 78 17.28 6.98 1.77
CA LEU A 78 17.80 8.24 1.22
C LEU A 78 17.81 9.41 2.22
N SER A 79 17.12 9.27 3.33
CA SER A 79 17.03 10.32 4.37
C SER A 79 17.70 9.91 5.67
N GLU A 80 18.58 8.90 5.65
CA GLU A 80 19.27 8.39 6.83
C GLU A 80 18.33 8.09 8.02
N GLY A 81 17.14 7.53 7.68
CA GLY A 81 16.10 7.19 8.64
C GLY A 81 15.18 8.34 9.06
N LYS A 82 15.43 9.57 8.63
CA LYS A 82 14.65 10.76 9.02
C LYS A 82 13.17 10.65 8.61
N TYR A 83 12.90 10.12 7.41
CA TYR A 83 11.55 9.97 6.86
C TYR A 83 11.11 8.51 6.76
N MET A 84 11.59 7.67 7.66
CA MET A 84 11.19 6.27 7.76
C MET A 84 9.67 6.13 7.97
N GLY A 85 9.05 5.18 7.29
CA GLY A 85 7.62 4.84 7.41
C GLY A 85 7.29 4.11 8.71
N MET A 86 6.02 3.75 8.90
CA MET A 86 5.53 3.14 10.14
C MET A 86 5.98 1.68 10.32
N ALA A 87 6.08 0.92 9.22
CA ALA A 87 6.51 -0.48 9.22
C ALA A 87 7.63 -0.70 8.20
N PRO A 88 8.84 -0.13 8.42
CA PRO A 88 9.90 -0.02 7.41
C PRO A 88 10.51 -1.35 6.97
N ARG A 89 10.16 -2.46 7.62
CA ARG A 89 10.57 -3.82 7.24
C ARG A 89 9.42 -4.69 6.72
N ALA A 90 8.20 -4.13 6.65
CA ALA A 90 7.09 -4.80 5.98
C ALA A 90 7.35 -4.93 4.47
N HIS A 91 6.79 -5.97 3.86
CA HIS A 91 6.79 -6.11 2.41
C HIS A 91 5.47 -5.64 1.82
N LEU A 92 5.51 -5.20 0.58
CA LEU A 92 4.43 -4.51 -0.09
C LEU A 92 3.88 -5.36 -1.24
N ILE A 93 2.58 -5.46 -1.29
CA ILE A 93 1.81 -6.05 -2.38
C ILE A 93 1.00 -4.91 -3.00
N ILE A 94 1.35 -4.48 -4.20
CA ILE A 94 0.79 -3.29 -4.81
C ILE A 94 -0.25 -3.68 -5.86
N LEU A 95 -1.45 -3.16 -5.67
CA LEU A 95 -2.59 -3.38 -6.53
C LEU A 95 -3.02 -2.02 -7.11
N LYS A 96 -2.60 -1.76 -8.36
CA LYS A 96 -2.98 -0.52 -9.04
C LYS A 96 -4.43 -0.60 -9.48
N ILE A 97 -5.25 0.22 -8.84
CA ILE A 97 -6.69 0.36 -9.07
C ILE A 97 -7.10 1.76 -9.55
N LEU A 98 -6.20 2.73 -9.44
CA LEU A 98 -6.41 4.10 -9.87
C LEU A 98 -5.58 4.44 -11.11
N ASP A 99 -6.16 5.23 -12.02
CA ASP A 99 -5.48 5.75 -13.20
C ASP A 99 -4.51 6.91 -12.87
N SER A 100 -3.91 7.52 -13.89
CA SER A 100 -2.99 8.66 -13.75
C SER A 100 -3.65 9.92 -13.17
N LYS A 101 -4.98 10.01 -13.19
CA LYS A 101 -5.75 11.13 -12.63
C LYS A 101 -6.29 10.81 -11.23
N GLY A 102 -6.03 9.61 -10.70
CA GLY A 102 -6.54 9.15 -9.42
C GLY A 102 -7.98 8.63 -9.46
N ASN A 103 -8.53 8.34 -10.65
CA ASN A 103 -9.85 7.74 -10.78
C ASN A 103 -9.77 6.22 -10.80
N GLY A 104 -10.75 5.56 -10.20
CA GLY A 104 -10.95 4.12 -10.22
C GLY A 104 -12.43 3.79 -10.31
N THR A 105 -12.74 2.51 -10.45
CA THR A 105 -14.11 1.98 -10.48
C THR A 105 -14.32 1.02 -9.31
N ALA A 106 -15.56 0.89 -8.83
CA ALA A 106 -15.91 -0.11 -7.83
C ALA A 106 -15.53 -1.53 -8.29
N GLU A 107 -15.71 -1.83 -9.58
CA GLU A 107 -15.29 -3.11 -10.15
C GLU A 107 -13.80 -3.39 -9.98
N THR A 108 -12.92 -2.43 -10.29
CA THR A 108 -11.47 -2.60 -10.11
C THR A 108 -11.10 -2.81 -8.65
N VAL A 109 -11.75 -2.11 -7.74
CA VAL A 109 -11.57 -2.27 -6.28
C VAL A 109 -11.99 -3.66 -5.84
N CYS A 110 -13.20 -4.12 -6.19
CA CYS A 110 -13.69 -5.46 -5.85
C CYS A 110 -12.76 -6.56 -6.36
N ARG A 111 -12.34 -6.49 -7.63
CA ARG A 111 -11.38 -7.45 -8.22
C ARG A 111 -10.03 -7.46 -7.50
N ALA A 112 -9.55 -6.30 -7.04
CA ALA A 112 -8.31 -6.21 -6.29
C ALA A 112 -8.44 -6.81 -4.88
N ILE A 113 -9.58 -6.60 -4.20
CA ILE A 113 -9.88 -7.22 -2.90
C ILE A 113 -9.95 -8.74 -3.06
N GLU A 114 -10.71 -9.25 -4.04
CA GLU A 114 -10.78 -10.70 -4.30
C GLU A 114 -9.39 -11.30 -4.57
N TRP A 115 -8.58 -10.61 -5.37
CA TRP A 115 -7.22 -11.05 -5.64
C TRP A 115 -6.39 -11.10 -4.35
N THR A 116 -6.53 -10.09 -3.47
CA THR A 116 -5.85 -10.02 -2.18
C THR A 116 -6.23 -11.21 -1.30
N VAL A 117 -7.52 -11.51 -1.17
CA VAL A 117 -8.02 -12.65 -0.38
C VAL A 117 -7.47 -13.97 -0.93
N ARG A 118 -7.56 -14.21 -2.24
CA ARG A 118 -7.07 -15.43 -2.89
C ARG A 118 -5.56 -15.63 -2.74
N ASN A 119 -4.80 -14.56 -2.62
CA ASN A 119 -3.33 -14.58 -2.53
C ASN A 119 -2.80 -14.32 -1.11
N ARG A 120 -3.69 -14.22 -0.12
CA ARG A 120 -3.34 -13.88 1.27
C ARG A 120 -2.23 -14.76 1.83
N SER A 121 -2.37 -16.07 1.74
CA SER A 121 -1.40 -17.03 2.25
C SER A 121 -0.09 -17.00 1.47
N ARG A 122 -0.16 -16.85 0.14
CA ARG A 122 1.00 -16.83 -0.75
C ARG A 122 1.95 -15.68 -0.44
N PHE A 123 1.42 -14.50 -0.18
CA PHE A 123 2.19 -13.28 0.05
C PHE A 123 2.16 -12.82 1.52
N HIS A 124 1.71 -13.68 2.45
CA HIS A 124 1.61 -13.34 3.88
C HIS A 124 0.96 -11.97 4.11
N ILE A 125 -0.20 -11.73 3.46
CA ILE A 125 -0.92 -10.46 3.57
C ILE A 125 -1.67 -10.45 4.90
N HIS A 126 -1.38 -9.45 5.74
CA HIS A 126 -1.99 -9.25 7.04
C HIS A 126 -2.84 -7.99 7.08
N ILE A 127 -2.51 -7.01 6.25
CA ILE A 127 -3.14 -5.69 6.25
C ILE A 127 -3.50 -5.34 4.81
N LEU A 128 -4.70 -4.79 4.64
CA LEU A 128 -5.18 -4.19 3.40
C LEU A 128 -5.37 -2.70 3.61
N ASN A 129 -4.64 -1.88 2.85
CA ASN A 129 -4.80 -0.43 2.82
C ASN A 129 -5.54 -0.02 1.55
N ILE A 130 -6.65 0.68 1.73
CA ILE A 130 -7.46 1.25 0.64
C ILE A 130 -7.56 2.76 0.87
N SER A 131 -6.77 3.53 0.11
CA SER A 131 -6.70 4.99 0.25
C SER A 131 -7.46 5.67 -0.88
N ILE A 132 -8.77 5.47 -0.92
CA ILE A 132 -9.68 6.03 -1.92
C ILE A 132 -10.81 6.81 -1.25
N GLY A 133 -11.37 7.78 -2.00
CA GLY A 133 -12.57 8.52 -1.60
C GLY A 133 -13.69 8.29 -2.63
N ALA A 134 -14.94 8.25 -2.16
CA ALA A 134 -16.12 8.29 -3.01
C ALA A 134 -16.73 9.71 -2.95
N LYS A 135 -17.37 10.15 -4.04
CA LYS A 135 -18.15 11.39 -4.01
C LYS A 135 -19.37 11.18 -3.12
N ALA A 136 -19.63 12.14 -2.21
CA ALA A 136 -20.81 12.11 -1.35
C ALA A 136 -22.08 12.05 -2.24
N GLY A 137 -22.94 11.05 -2.01
CA GLY A 137 -24.20 10.86 -2.74
C GLY A 137 -24.23 9.64 -3.68
N GLU A 138 -23.09 9.01 -3.96
CA GLU A 138 -23.03 7.73 -4.69
C GLU A 138 -22.94 6.57 -3.69
N GLU A 139 -23.92 6.42 -2.80
CA GLU A 139 -24.12 5.15 -2.09
C GLU A 139 -24.66 4.12 -3.09
N THR A 140 -23.77 3.47 -3.80
CA THR A 140 -24.12 2.33 -4.64
C THR A 140 -24.12 1.07 -3.77
N THR A 141 -24.92 0.07 -4.17
CA THR A 141 -24.92 -1.29 -3.59
C THR A 141 -23.47 -1.85 -3.52
N GLU A 142 -22.60 -1.39 -4.42
CA GLU A 142 -21.18 -1.74 -4.55
C GLU A 142 -20.34 -1.21 -3.38
N SER A 143 -20.60 0.00 -2.86
CA SER A 143 -19.88 0.51 -1.68
C SER A 143 -20.19 -0.28 -0.41
N ARG A 144 -21.41 -0.83 -0.27
CA ARG A 144 -21.76 -1.74 0.83
C ARG A 144 -21.06 -3.08 0.71
N MET A 145 -20.99 -3.67 -0.50
CA MET A 145 -20.26 -4.92 -0.73
C MET A 145 -18.77 -4.82 -0.39
N LEU A 146 -18.16 -3.64 -0.54
CA LEU A 146 -16.75 -3.39 -0.18
C LEU A 146 -16.52 -3.43 1.33
N ILE A 147 -17.50 -2.97 2.12
CA ILE A 147 -17.42 -2.96 3.59
C ILE A 147 -17.64 -4.38 4.13
N ASP A 148 -18.53 -5.15 3.53
CA ASP A 148 -18.85 -6.52 3.96
C ASP A 148 -17.78 -7.54 3.53
N ALA A 149 -16.91 -7.21 2.58
CA ALA A 149 -15.84 -8.08 2.09
C ALA A 149 -14.47 -7.84 2.77
N ALA A 150 -14.32 -6.78 3.57
CA ALA A 150 -13.08 -6.41 4.26
C ALA A 150 -13.00 -6.97 5.67
#